data_ae001ef2423f3f8817d8749f0fde9ba2
#
_entry.id   ae001ef2423f3f8817d8749f0fde9ba2
#
_cell.length_a   1.000
_cell.length_b   1.000
_cell.length_c   1.000
_cell.angle_alpha   90.00
_cell.angle_beta   90.00
_cell.angle_gamma   90.00
#
_symmetry.space_group_name_H-M   'P 1'
#
loop_
_entity.id
_entity.type
_entity.pdbx_description
1 polymer ?
#
loop_
_entity_poly.entity_id
_entity_poly.type
_entity_poly.pdbx_seq_one_letter_code
_entity_poly.pdbx_strand_id
1 'polypeptide(L)'
;MRVIQDNIIYLDGVSAGDKAIYDAFSLGFSDYQMPFNMPYDAFVDRFFGIEGNDRALSYVAYDGENPIAVLLGGLNAYDQLQTLRCGALSVAPGYRGKGVSKMLMQLHEQDAVKSSARQLMLEVLGDNDRAIRFYEKCDYHKTTLLYYYSLTKEGFRKRIETSLTNPSSLTIIEASLEALKITNTHTNWQNDLHYISKDPISKIYTLMQGDEICSLIALNTKGKLYRIYTPPKHRGKGYASALLAQVLEIHAFDKMVFSCPASSQMMCFLYRRGFQKDSLYQFEMIKPL
;
A
#
# COMPACT_ATOMS: atom_id res chain seq x y z
N MET A 1 -17.46 4.13 -20.36
CA MET A 1 -17.73 5.57 -20.62
C MET A 1 -16.71 6.11 -21.63
N ARG A 2 -17.10 6.99 -22.55
CA ARG A 2 -16.20 7.63 -23.53
C ARG A 2 -16.32 9.15 -23.42
N VAL A 3 -15.21 9.84 -23.21
CA VAL A 3 -15.13 11.32 -23.18
C VAL A 3 -14.08 11.77 -24.21
N ILE A 4 -14.30 12.87 -24.89
CA ILE A 4 -13.35 13.45 -25.86
C ILE A 4 -13.09 14.90 -25.45
N GLN A 5 -11.83 15.24 -25.30
CA GLN A 5 -11.37 16.60 -25.03
C GLN A 5 -10.04 16.84 -25.75
N ASP A 6 -9.92 17.97 -26.48
CA ASP A 6 -8.71 18.38 -27.20
C ASP A 6 -8.09 17.26 -28.07
N ASN A 7 -8.95 16.52 -28.80
CA ASN A 7 -8.62 15.35 -29.62
C ASN A 7 -8.12 14.11 -28.83
N ILE A 8 -8.08 14.16 -27.50
CA ILE A 8 -7.78 13.01 -26.65
C ILE A 8 -9.08 12.29 -26.27
N ILE A 9 -9.08 10.97 -26.44
CA ILE A 9 -10.20 10.11 -26.09
C ILE A 9 -9.91 9.45 -24.74
N TYR A 10 -10.86 9.53 -23.82
CA TYR A 10 -10.78 8.88 -22.50
C TYR A 10 -11.80 7.75 -22.46
N LEU A 11 -11.33 6.52 -22.21
CA LEU A 11 -12.17 5.33 -22.05
C LEU A 11 -12.01 4.79 -20.65
N ASP A 12 -13.10 4.27 -20.08
CA ASP A 12 -12.97 3.44 -18.87
C ASP A 12 -12.17 2.16 -19.16
N GLY A 13 -11.60 1.56 -18.10
CA GLY A 13 -10.71 0.41 -18.25
C GLY A 13 -11.41 -0.84 -18.79
N VAL A 14 -12.73 -0.97 -18.61
CA VAL A 14 -13.52 -2.06 -19.20
C VAL A 14 -13.52 -1.94 -20.73
N SER A 15 -13.77 -0.71 -21.22
CA SER A 15 -13.80 -0.41 -22.67
C SER A 15 -12.40 -0.41 -23.29
N ALA A 16 -11.38 -0.01 -22.53
CA ALA A 16 -10.00 0.05 -23.01
C ALA A 16 -9.32 -1.33 -23.05
N GLY A 17 -9.60 -2.17 -22.07
CA GLY A 17 -8.98 -3.50 -21.89
C GLY A 17 -7.62 -3.45 -21.19
N ASP A 18 -7.25 -4.58 -20.58
CA ASP A 18 -6.05 -4.69 -19.73
C ASP A 18 -4.75 -4.40 -20.47
N LYS A 19 -4.67 -4.77 -21.76
CA LYS A 19 -3.48 -4.52 -22.57
C LYS A 19 -3.21 -3.03 -22.75
N ALA A 20 -4.23 -2.25 -23.04
CA ALA A 20 -4.09 -0.80 -23.20
C ALA A 20 -3.77 -0.11 -21.86
N ILE A 21 -4.36 -0.59 -20.76
CA ILE A 21 -4.01 -0.14 -19.40
C ILE A 21 -2.52 -0.37 -19.13
N TYR A 22 -2.02 -1.58 -19.39
CA TYR A 22 -0.63 -1.95 -19.20
C TYR A 22 0.32 -1.12 -20.06
N ASP A 23 -0.02 -0.92 -21.36
CA ASP A 23 0.80 -0.15 -22.29
C ASP A 23 0.88 1.32 -21.88
N ALA A 24 -0.26 1.95 -21.52
CA ALA A 24 -0.29 3.31 -21.01
C ALA A 24 0.50 3.47 -19.70
N PHE A 25 0.37 2.48 -18.80
CA PHE A 25 1.12 2.46 -17.54
C PHE A 25 2.63 2.39 -17.81
N SER A 26 3.07 1.43 -18.60
CA SER A 26 4.47 1.20 -18.93
C SER A 26 5.09 2.41 -19.63
N LEU A 27 4.37 3.00 -20.60
CA LEU A 27 4.81 4.20 -21.31
C LEU A 27 4.88 5.41 -20.37
N GLY A 28 3.91 5.58 -19.48
CA GLY A 28 3.85 6.71 -18.55
C GLY A 28 4.94 6.68 -17.48
N PHE A 29 5.46 5.50 -17.13
CA PHE A 29 6.56 5.30 -16.18
C PHE A 29 7.90 4.99 -16.85
N SER A 30 8.01 5.12 -18.17
CA SER A 30 9.22 4.76 -18.92
C SER A 30 10.48 5.56 -18.55
N ASP A 31 10.32 6.79 -18.05
CA ASP A 31 11.38 7.69 -17.60
C ASP A 31 11.44 7.84 -16.07
N TYR A 32 10.76 6.93 -15.32
CA TYR A 32 10.72 7.00 -13.87
C TYR A 32 12.04 6.49 -13.27
N GLN A 33 12.43 7.06 -12.10
CA GLN A 33 13.72 6.72 -11.44
C GLN A 33 13.85 5.22 -11.11
N MET A 34 12.73 4.54 -10.88
CA MET A 34 12.69 3.08 -10.77
C MET A 34 11.96 2.53 -12.00
N PRO A 35 12.68 1.92 -12.96
CA PRO A 35 12.07 1.35 -14.14
C PRO A 35 11.01 0.32 -13.76
N PHE A 36 9.80 0.51 -14.30
CA PHE A 36 8.73 -0.44 -14.11
C PHE A 36 8.94 -1.62 -15.09
N ASN A 37 9.46 -2.72 -14.57
CA ASN A 37 9.84 -3.89 -15.36
C ASN A 37 9.04 -5.12 -14.88
N MET A 38 7.72 -5.04 -14.99
CA MET A 38 6.82 -6.11 -14.57
C MET A 38 6.16 -6.74 -15.81
N PRO A 39 6.16 -8.09 -15.95
CA PRO A 39 5.42 -8.77 -17.00
C PRO A 39 3.92 -8.47 -16.93
N TYR A 40 3.25 -8.54 -18.08
CA TYR A 40 1.83 -8.22 -18.22
C TYR A 40 0.93 -8.97 -17.23
N ASP A 41 1.07 -10.30 -17.14
CA ASP A 41 0.23 -11.10 -16.23
C ASP A 41 0.46 -10.73 -14.76
N ALA A 42 1.71 -10.51 -14.37
CA ALA A 42 2.04 -10.07 -13.02
C ALA A 42 1.50 -8.65 -12.71
N PHE A 43 1.41 -7.78 -13.72
CA PHE A 43 0.78 -6.48 -13.59
C PHE A 43 -0.73 -6.62 -13.31
N VAL A 44 -1.42 -7.44 -14.09
CA VAL A 44 -2.87 -7.67 -13.93
C VAL A 44 -3.15 -8.25 -12.55
N ASP A 45 -2.45 -9.31 -12.16
CA ASP A 45 -2.60 -9.98 -10.87
C ASP A 45 -2.35 -9.00 -9.70
N ARG A 46 -1.34 -8.17 -9.82
CA ARG A 46 -1.01 -7.21 -8.78
C ARG A 46 -2.03 -6.09 -8.70
N PHE A 47 -2.23 -5.35 -9.78
CA PHE A 47 -3.01 -4.10 -9.74
C PHE A 47 -4.50 -4.33 -9.64
N PHE A 48 -5.06 -5.34 -10.32
CA PHE A 48 -6.49 -5.67 -10.26
C PHE A 48 -6.82 -6.80 -9.27
N GLY A 49 -5.82 -7.58 -8.85
CA GLY A 49 -5.93 -8.56 -7.76
C GLY A 49 -5.68 -7.93 -6.41
N ILE A 50 -4.43 -8.01 -5.95
CA ILE A 50 -4.02 -7.66 -4.57
C ILE A 50 -4.26 -6.17 -4.27
N GLU A 51 -3.91 -5.26 -5.20
CA GLU A 51 -4.08 -3.81 -4.97
C GLU A 51 -5.53 -3.34 -5.07
N GLY A 52 -6.43 -4.16 -5.63
CA GLY A 52 -7.87 -3.92 -5.60
C GLY A 52 -8.34 -2.75 -6.44
N ASN A 53 -7.61 -2.38 -7.51
CA ASN A 53 -8.15 -1.46 -8.50
C ASN A 53 -9.28 -2.14 -9.29
N ASP A 54 -10.21 -1.35 -9.79
CA ASP A 54 -11.35 -1.77 -10.58
C ASP A 54 -11.27 -1.16 -11.99
N ARG A 55 -11.47 -1.97 -13.01
CA ARG A 55 -11.45 -1.52 -14.40
C ARG A 55 -12.53 -0.50 -14.69
N ALA A 56 -13.70 -0.63 -14.08
CA ALA A 56 -14.80 0.30 -14.23
C ALA A 56 -14.52 1.68 -13.62
N LEU A 57 -13.60 1.76 -12.65
CA LEU A 57 -13.15 2.97 -11.96
C LEU A 57 -11.75 3.45 -12.43
N SER A 58 -11.22 2.81 -13.46
CA SER A 58 -9.92 3.12 -14.07
C SER A 58 -10.13 3.71 -15.46
N TYR A 59 -9.20 4.53 -15.94
CA TYR A 59 -9.32 5.22 -17.23
C TYR A 59 -8.02 5.17 -18.02
N VAL A 60 -8.15 5.06 -19.34
CA VAL A 60 -7.06 5.20 -20.30
C VAL A 60 -7.33 6.38 -21.22
N ALA A 61 -6.34 7.23 -21.43
CA ALA A 61 -6.39 8.30 -22.42
C ALA A 61 -5.65 7.88 -23.70
N TYR A 62 -6.21 8.22 -24.84
CA TYR A 62 -5.69 7.88 -26.17
C TYR A 62 -5.49 9.12 -27.03
N ASP A 63 -4.38 9.13 -27.78
CA ASP A 63 -4.19 9.99 -28.95
C ASP A 63 -4.25 9.10 -30.21
N GLY A 64 -5.35 9.24 -30.96
CA GLY A 64 -5.71 8.27 -32.00
C GLY A 64 -5.91 6.88 -31.42
N GLU A 65 -5.07 5.92 -31.83
CA GLU A 65 -5.09 4.53 -31.33
C GLU A 65 -4.07 4.28 -30.21
N ASN A 66 -3.23 5.27 -29.88
CA ASN A 66 -2.14 5.10 -28.93
C ASN A 66 -2.58 5.39 -27.50
N PRO A 67 -2.48 4.44 -26.56
CA PRO A 67 -2.74 4.68 -25.15
C PRO A 67 -1.56 5.50 -24.54
N ILE A 68 -1.87 6.72 -24.08
CA ILE A 68 -0.86 7.70 -23.67
C ILE A 68 -0.86 8.02 -22.16
N ALA A 69 -1.91 7.65 -21.46
CA ALA A 69 -2.02 7.87 -20.02
C ALA A 69 -3.00 6.90 -19.39
N VAL A 70 -2.83 6.63 -18.10
CA VAL A 70 -3.72 5.78 -17.32
C VAL A 70 -3.93 6.35 -15.92
N LEU A 71 -5.14 6.18 -15.41
CA LEU A 71 -5.46 6.28 -13.99
C LEU A 71 -6.09 4.96 -13.54
N LEU A 72 -5.55 4.36 -12.47
CA LEU A 72 -6.13 3.19 -11.83
C LEU A 72 -6.91 3.62 -10.59
N GLY A 73 -8.18 3.22 -10.52
CA GLY A 73 -9.07 3.54 -9.41
C GLY A 73 -9.53 2.29 -8.67
N GLY A 74 -9.68 2.37 -7.34
CA GLY A 74 -10.21 1.28 -6.53
C GLY A 74 -11.04 1.81 -5.36
N LEU A 75 -12.26 1.28 -5.20
CA LEU A 75 -13.19 1.69 -4.15
C LEU A 75 -13.15 0.70 -2.99
N ASN A 76 -12.97 1.20 -1.78
CA ASN A 76 -12.99 0.39 -0.57
C ASN A 76 -13.30 1.24 0.68
N ALA A 77 -13.68 0.59 1.78
CA ALA A 77 -13.72 1.24 3.07
C ALA A 77 -12.28 1.37 3.61
N TYR A 78 -11.84 2.61 3.88
CA TYR A 78 -10.55 2.93 4.45
C TYR A 78 -10.75 3.87 5.65
N ASP A 79 -10.22 3.50 6.81
CA ASP A 79 -10.53 4.17 8.09
C ASP A 79 -12.04 4.35 8.32
N GLN A 80 -12.83 3.32 7.99
CA GLN A 80 -14.30 3.28 8.09
C GLN A 80 -15.03 4.25 7.12
N LEU A 81 -14.33 4.93 6.23
CA LEU A 81 -14.90 5.79 5.21
C LEU A 81 -14.85 5.12 3.84
N GLN A 82 -15.96 5.20 3.10
CA GLN A 82 -15.96 4.80 1.70
C GLN A 82 -15.00 5.70 0.93
N THR A 83 -13.94 5.10 0.39
CA THR A 83 -12.79 5.82 -0.19
C THR A 83 -12.55 5.33 -1.61
N LEU A 84 -12.48 6.26 -2.56
CA LEU A 84 -11.99 5.95 -3.91
C LEU A 84 -10.50 6.32 -3.98
N ARG A 85 -9.65 5.28 -4.13
CA ARG A 85 -8.20 5.44 -4.21
C ARG A 85 -7.74 5.60 -5.66
N CYS A 86 -6.88 6.57 -5.93
CA CYS A 86 -6.05 6.59 -7.12
C CYS A 86 -4.83 5.68 -6.89
N GLY A 87 -4.86 4.46 -7.46
CA GLY A 87 -3.81 3.46 -7.30
C GLY A 87 -2.58 3.72 -8.14
N ALA A 88 -2.75 4.38 -9.28
CA ALA A 88 -1.67 4.89 -10.11
C ALA A 88 -2.22 5.99 -11.04
N LEU A 89 -1.38 6.97 -11.35
CA LEU A 89 -1.62 7.95 -12.40
C LEU A 89 -0.32 8.14 -13.18
N SER A 90 -0.34 7.82 -14.45
CA SER A 90 0.81 8.04 -15.32
C SER A 90 0.41 8.67 -16.65
N VAL A 91 1.31 9.50 -17.18
CA VAL A 91 1.15 10.17 -18.48
C VAL A 91 2.47 10.06 -19.24
N ALA A 92 2.39 9.63 -20.48
CA ALA A 92 3.54 9.53 -21.38
C ALA A 92 4.31 10.86 -21.43
N PRO A 93 5.66 10.85 -21.44
CA PRO A 93 6.50 12.06 -21.34
C PRO A 93 6.08 13.18 -22.30
N GLY A 94 5.80 12.86 -23.57
CA GLY A 94 5.42 13.83 -24.60
C GLY A 94 4.01 14.46 -24.44
N TYR A 95 3.20 13.94 -23.50
CA TYR A 95 1.82 14.40 -23.25
C TYR A 95 1.66 15.09 -21.90
N ARG A 96 2.74 15.20 -21.12
CA ARG A 96 2.72 15.90 -19.84
C ARG A 96 2.56 17.40 -20.03
N GLY A 97 1.88 18.06 -19.08
CA GLY A 97 1.60 19.51 -19.14
C GLY A 97 0.46 19.91 -20.08
N LYS A 98 -0.18 18.96 -20.78
CA LYS A 98 -1.26 19.20 -21.74
C LYS A 98 -2.66 18.92 -21.18
N GLY A 99 -2.83 18.91 -19.85
CA GLY A 99 -4.14 18.76 -19.21
C GLY A 99 -4.64 17.31 -19.04
N VAL A 100 -3.98 16.29 -19.64
CA VAL A 100 -4.44 14.89 -19.63
C VAL A 100 -4.63 14.36 -18.20
N SER A 101 -3.66 14.55 -17.30
CA SER A 101 -3.78 14.12 -15.90
C SER A 101 -4.92 14.84 -15.16
N LYS A 102 -5.16 16.11 -15.46
CA LYS A 102 -6.26 16.87 -14.85
C LYS A 102 -7.61 16.27 -15.25
N MET A 103 -7.79 15.93 -16.52
CA MET A 103 -9.03 15.30 -17.00
C MET A 103 -9.24 13.91 -16.37
N LEU A 104 -8.19 13.09 -16.26
CA LEU A 104 -8.26 11.80 -15.58
C LEU A 104 -8.69 11.94 -14.11
N MET A 105 -8.14 12.92 -13.37
CA MET A 105 -8.56 13.20 -12.00
C MET A 105 -10.00 13.70 -11.90
N GLN A 106 -10.49 14.49 -12.87
CA GLN A 106 -11.88 14.92 -12.90
C GLN A 106 -12.84 13.74 -13.11
N LEU A 107 -12.51 12.78 -13.99
CA LEU A 107 -13.29 11.56 -14.18
C LEU A 107 -13.30 10.70 -12.91
N HIS A 108 -12.15 10.58 -12.25
CA HIS A 108 -12.02 9.87 -10.98
C HIS A 108 -12.87 10.51 -9.86
N GLU A 109 -12.89 11.83 -9.77
CA GLU A 109 -13.74 12.56 -8.82
C GLU A 109 -15.23 12.38 -9.11
N GLN A 110 -15.62 12.39 -10.38
CA GLN A 110 -17.02 12.12 -10.79
C GLN A 110 -17.46 10.72 -10.37
N ASP A 111 -16.56 9.73 -10.49
CA ASP A 111 -16.87 8.36 -10.06
C ASP A 111 -16.92 8.23 -8.53
N ALA A 112 -16.12 9.00 -7.80
CA ALA A 112 -16.23 9.07 -6.37
C ALA A 112 -17.60 9.56 -5.92
N VAL A 113 -18.12 10.62 -6.53
CA VAL A 113 -19.46 11.15 -6.26
C VAL A 113 -20.53 10.10 -6.58
N LYS A 114 -20.45 9.46 -7.76
CA LYS A 114 -21.41 8.40 -8.17
C LYS A 114 -21.39 7.19 -7.23
N SER A 115 -20.22 6.85 -6.70
CA SER A 115 -20.03 5.72 -5.78
C SER A 115 -20.35 6.07 -4.33
N SER A 116 -20.79 7.29 -4.05
CA SER A 116 -21.01 7.79 -2.69
C SER A 116 -19.76 7.69 -1.82
N ALA A 117 -18.58 7.83 -2.41
CA ALA A 117 -17.33 7.92 -1.66
C ALA A 117 -17.35 9.19 -0.79
N ARG A 118 -16.76 9.10 0.39
CA ARG A 118 -16.64 10.20 1.35
C ARG A 118 -15.31 10.92 1.24
N GLN A 119 -14.36 10.28 0.56
CA GLN A 119 -13.04 10.85 0.31
C GLN A 119 -12.35 10.19 -0.89
N LEU A 120 -11.44 10.94 -1.46
CA LEU A 120 -10.45 10.46 -2.41
C LEU A 120 -9.10 10.31 -1.71
N MET A 121 -8.30 9.31 -2.11
CA MET A 121 -7.02 9.02 -1.51
C MET A 121 -5.98 8.63 -2.57
N LEU A 122 -4.73 8.97 -2.32
CA LEU A 122 -3.57 8.47 -3.06
C LEU A 122 -2.33 8.40 -2.16
N GLU A 123 -1.32 7.66 -2.63
CA GLU A 123 0.04 7.67 -2.07
C GLU A 123 1.01 8.20 -3.14
N VAL A 124 1.90 9.11 -2.74
CA VAL A 124 2.87 9.73 -3.65
C VAL A 124 4.28 9.71 -3.04
N LEU A 125 5.30 9.45 -3.86
CA LEU A 125 6.70 9.53 -3.43
C LEU A 125 7.01 10.91 -2.88
N GLY A 126 7.71 10.96 -1.72
CA GLY A 126 7.95 12.18 -1.00
C GLY A 126 8.90 13.16 -1.67
N ASP A 127 9.72 12.68 -2.62
CA ASP A 127 10.62 13.47 -3.46
C ASP A 127 10.01 13.83 -4.84
N ASN A 128 8.78 13.40 -5.14
CA ASN A 128 8.07 13.73 -6.36
C ASN A 128 7.30 15.06 -6.23
N ASP A 129 8.04 16.16 -6.04
CA ASP A 129 7.47 17.51 -5.89
C ASP A 129 6.51 17.91 -7.00
N ARG A 130 6.75 17.43 -8.21
CA ARG A 130 5.89 17.73 -9.36
C ARG A 130 4.51 17.10 -9.18
N ALA A 131 4.44 15.82 -8.82
CA ALA A 131 3.19 15.13 -8.58
C ALA A 131 2.48 15.71 -7.34
N ILE A 132 3.22 15.97 -6.27
CA ILE A 132 2.68 16.57 -5.04
C ILE A 132 1.99 17.90 -5.36
N ARG A 133 2.68 18.83 -6.02
CA ARG A 133 2.08 20.13 -6.43
C ARG A 133 0.88 19.96 -7.39
N PHE A 134 0.88 18.93 -8.20
CA PHE A 134 -0.28 18.62 -9.06
C PHE A 134 -1.47 18.17 -8.24
N TYR A 135 -1.29 17.26 -7.28
CA TYR A 135 -2.38 16.79 -6.42
C TYR A 135 -2.90 17.86 -5.46
N GLU A 136 -2.01 18.73 -4.94
CA GLU A 136 -2.42 19.90 -4.15
C GLU A 136 -3.32 20.86 -4.97
N LYS A 137 -3.06 21.04 -6.28
CA LYS A 137 -3.95 21.81 -7.19
C LYS A 137 -5.27 21.09 -7.51
N CYS A 138 -5.38 19.81 -7.19
CA CYS A 138 -6.61 19.02 -7.27
C CYS A 138 -7.29 18.89 -5.89
N ASP A 139 -6.93 19.75 -4.93
CA ASP A 139 -7.46 19.84 -3.56
C ASP A 139 -7.15 18.61 -2.68
N TYR A 140 -6.08 17.87 -2.99
CA TYR A 140 -5.56 16.85 -2.08
C TYR A 140 -4.61 17.47 -1.06
N HIS A 141 -4.72 17.01 0.18
CA HIS A 141 -3.88 17.45 1.29
C HIS A 141 -3.03 16.30 1.82
N LYS A 142 -1.75 16.57 2.13
CA LYS A 142 -0.89 15.61 2.83
C LYS A 142 -1.45 15.34 4.22
N THR A 143 -1.74 14.09 4.53
CA THR A 143 -2.29 13.69 5.83
C THR A 143 -1.33 12.83 6.63
N THR A 144 -0.65 11.90 5.98
CA THR A 144 0.21 10.92 6.64
C THR A 144 1.55 10.80 5.91
N LEU A 145 2.63 10.79 6.68
CA LEU A 145 3.96 10.46 6.19
C LEU A 145 4.20 8.96 6.40
N LEU A 146 4.53 8.25 5.33
CA LEU A 146 4.82 6.82 5.33
C LEU A 146 6.32 6.60 5.19
N TYR A 147 6.91 5.83 6.11
CA TYR A 147 8.28 5.37 6.03
C TYR A 147 8.36 3.90 5.66
N TYR A 148 9.44 3.57 4.97
CA TYR A 148 9.80 2.22 4.59
C TYR A 148 11.01 1.76 5.41
N TYR A 149 10.97 0.50 5.79
CA TYR A 149 11.98 -0.14 6.61
C TYR A 149 12.33 -1.50 6.03
N SER A 150 13.57 -1.89 6.19
CA SER A 150 14.02 -3.24 5.85
C SER A 150 14.82 -3.86 6.98
N LEU A 151 14.72 -5.17 7.11
CA LEU A 151 15.44 -5.99 8.06
C LEU A 151 16.07 -7.16 7.33
N THR A 152 17.39 -7.27 7.39
CA THR A 152 18.12 -8.45 6.90
C THR A 152 18.27 -9.50 8.01
N LYS A 153 18.43 -10.77 7.63
CA LYS A 153 18.65 -11.87 8.57
C LYS A 153 19.82 -11.62 9.52
N GLU A 154 20.88 -11.00 9.03
CA GLU A 154 22.05 -10.63 9.84
C GLU A 154 21.76 -9.50 10.83
N GLY A 155 21.01 -8.48 10.37
CA GLY A 155 20.61 -7.34 11.20
C GLY A 155 19.79 -7.77 12.40
N PHE A 156 18.95 -8.79 12.21
CA PHE A 156 18.14 -9.35 13.29
C PHE A 156 18.98 -10.16 14.30
N ARG A 157 19.82 -11.08 13.84
CA ARG A 157 20.65 -11.94 14.72
C ARG A 157 21.54 -11.15 15.66
N LYS A 158 22.11 -10.02 15.21
CA LYS A 158 23.01 -9.19 16.04
C LYS A 158 22.32 -8.51 17.23
N ARG A 159 20.99 -8.43 17.28
CA ARG A 159 20.26 -7.63 18.28
C ARG A 159 19.30 -8.41 19.17
N ILE A 160 19.07 -9.69 18.90
CA ILE A 160 18.13 -10.54 19.69
C ILE A 160 18.80 -11.24 20.87
N GLU A 161 20.09 -11.45 20.85
CA GLU A 161 20.81 -12.22 21.89
C GLU A 161 20.65 -11.67 23.32
N THR A 162 19.99 -10.54 23.53
CA THR A 162 19.98 -9.85 24.83
C THR A 162 18.64 -9.72 25.54
N SER A 163 17.49 -10.22 25.03
CA SER A 163 16.22 -9.90 25.74
C SER A 163 15.00 -10.82 25.55
N LEU A 164 15.16 -12.06 25.19
CA LEU A 164 14.02 -12.97 25.10
C LEU A 164 13.91 -13.85 26.37
N THR A 165 13.22 -13.35 27.37
CA THR A 165 12.57 -14.24 28.34
C THR A 165 11.32 -14.81 27.63
N ASN A 166 11.40 -16.05 27.19
CA ASN A 166 10.25 -16.79 26.70
C ASN A 166 9.49 -17.32 27.94
N PRO A 167 8.39 -16.69 28.38
CA PRO A 167 7.64 -17.25 29.52
C PRO A 167 7.04 -18.57 29.03
N SER A 168 7.21 -19.62 29.81
CA SER A 168 6.69 -20.99 29.52
C SER A 168 5.17 -21.09 29.35
N SER A 169 4.45 -19.98 29.50
CA SER A 169 2.99 -19.88 29.36
C SER A 169 2.50 -19.24 28.05
N LEU A 170 3.42 -18.88 27.13
CA LEU A 170 3.04 -18.23 25.87
C LEU A 170 3.03 -19.24 24.72
N THR A 171 1.94 -19.21 23.94
CA THR A 171 1.77 -20.06 22.75
C THR A 171 1.65 -19.19 21.50
N ILE A 172 2.32 -19.63 20.42
CA ILE A 172 2.11 -19.02 19.09
C ILE A 172 1.08 -19.81 18.33
N ILE A 173 0.14 -19.09 17.73
CA ILE A 173 -0.94 -19.65 16.91
C ILE A 173 -0.98 -18.92 15.57
N GLU A 174 -1.07 -19.67 14.46
CA GLU A 174 -1.48 -19.10 13.19
C GLU A 174 -2.97 -18.78 13.28
N ALA A 175 -3.30 -17.49 13.12
CA ALA A 175 -4.64 -16.96 13.32
C ALA A 175 -5.32 -16.61 12.00
N SER A 176 -6.64 -16.47 12.03
CA SER A 176 -7.43 -15.97 10.91
C SER A 176 -7.34 -14.44 10.78
N LEU A 177 -7.84 -13.89 9.66
CA LEU A 177 -7.97 -12.45 9.42
C LEU A 177 -8.77 -11.71 10.52
N GLU A 178 -9.67 -12.40 11.21
CA GLU A 178 -10.45 -11.84 12.32
C GLU A 178 -9.56 -11.28 13.43
N ALA A 179 -8.40 -11.89 13.68
CA ALA A 179 -7.45 -11.42 14.68
C ALA A 179 -6.95 -9.99 14.40
N LEU A 180 -6.96 -9.54 13.14
CA LEU A 180 -6.55 -8.19 12.77
C LEU A 180 -7.57 -7.12 13.20
N LYS A 181 -8.81 -7.47 13.49
CA LYS A 181 -9.84 -6.53 13.94
C LYS A 181 -9.56 -5.92 15.31
N ILE A 182 -8.71 -6.54 16.13
CA ILE A 182 -8.27 -5.94 17.40
C ILE A 182 -7.39 -4.70 17.21
N THR A 183 -6.85 -4.52 16.00
CA THR A 183 -5.96 -3.40 15.69
C THR A 183 -6.79 -2.18 15.28
N ASN A 184 -6.94 -1.23 16.18
CA ASN A 184 -7.69 0.01 15.93
C ASN A 184 -6.70 1.18 15.73
N THR A 185 -5.82 1.06 14.74
CA THR A 185 -4.83 2.08 14.40
C THR A 185 -4.81 2.29 12.90
N HIS A 186 -4.65 3.55 12.48
CA HIS A 186 -4.41 3.87 11.07
C HIS A 186 -3.25 3.08 10.51
N THR A 187 -3.43 2.51 9.35
CA THR A 187 -2.40 1.81 8.57
C THR A 187 -2.47 2.31 7.14
N ASN A 188 -1.34 2.34 6.44
CA ASN A 188 -1.37 2.67 5.03
C ASN A 188 -2.14 1.61 4.22
N TRP A 189 -2.62 1.99 3.03
CA TRP A 189 -3.44 1.16 2.15
C TRP A 189 -2.89 -0.26 1.95
N GLN A 190 -1.60 -0.40 1.73
CA GLN A 190 -0.95 -1.69 1.47
C GLN A 190 -0.85 -2.60 2.68
N ASN A 191 -1.21 -2.12 3.87
CA ASN A 191 -1.24 -2.86 5.14
C ASN A 191 -2.65 -2.91 5.73
N ASP A 192 -3.64 -2.43 4.99
CA ASP A 192 -5.05 -2.52 5.37
C ASP A 192 -5.56 -3.97 5.29
N LEU A 193 -6.61 -4.24 6.06
CA LEU A 193 -7.23 -5.57 6.12
C LEU A 193 -7.69 -6.06 4.73
N HIS A 194 -8.24 -5.15 3.93
CA HIS A 194 -8.69 -5.48 2.58
C HIS A 194 -7.54 -5.94 1.69
N TYR A 195 -6.39 -5.26 1.76
CA TYR A 195 -5.19 -5.66 1.01
C TYR A 195 -4.66 -7.02 1.47
N ILE A 196 -4.53 -7.20 2.80
CA ILE A 196 -4.03 -8.46 3.39
C ILE A 196 -4.93 -9.64 3.01
N SER A 197 -6.26 -9.45 2.99
CA SER A 197 -7.22 -10.49 2.64
C SER A 197 -7.12 -10.98 1.19
N LYS A 198 -6.60 -10.14 0.30
CA LYS A 198 -6.38 -10.48 -1.12
C LYS A 198 -5.02 -11.08 -1.42
N ASP A 199 -4.07 -11.04 -0.49
CA ASP A 199 -2.77 -11.68 -0.68
C ASP A 199 -2.85 -13.16 -0.28
N PRO A 200 -2.81 -14.10 -1.26
CA PRO A 200 -3.01 -15.54 -1.00
C PRO A 200 -1.91 -16.18 -0.17
N ILE A 201 -0.76 -15.49 -0.04
CA ILE A 201 0.38 -15.96 0.75
C ILE A 201 0.53 -15.20 2.08
N SER A 202 -0.51 -14.45 2.47
CA SER A 202 -0.53 -13.78 3.77
C SER A 202 -0.67 -14.78 4.91
N LYS A 203 0.00 -14.49 6.02
CA LYS A 203 -0.01 -15.26 7.27
C LYS A 203 -0.16 -14.32 8.46
N ILE A 204 -0.91 -14.76 9.46
CA ILE A 204 -1.11 -14.01 10.69
C ILE A 204 -0.72 -14.89 11.85
N TYR A 205 0.14 -14.38 12.71
CA TYR A 205 0.58 -15.05 13.93
C TYR A 205 0.20 -14.25 15.15
N THR A 206 -0.30 -14.93 16.16
CA THR A 206 -0.59 -14.34 17.47
C THR A 206 0.23 -15.03 18.55
N LEU A 207 0.70 -14.23 19.49
CA LEU A 207 1.29 -14.70 20.75
C LEU A 207 0.19 -14.65 21.80
N MET A 208 -0.18 -15.82 22.31
CA MET A 208 -1.28 -16.01 23.24
C MET A 208 -0.82 -16.25 24.67
N GLN A 209 -1.58 -15.75 25.63
CA GLN A 209 -1.52 -16.17 27.03
C GLN A 209 -2.91 -16.61 27.47
N GLY A 210 -3.14 -17.92 27.54
CA GLY A 210 -4.50 -18.46 27.59
C GLY A 210 -5.28 -18.05 26.33
N ASP A 211 -6.47 -17.52 26.50
CA ASP A 211 -7.33 -17.07 25.39
C ASP A 211 -7.05 -15.61 24.95
N GLU A 212 -6.04 -14.97 25.55
CA GLU A 212 -5.76 -13.57 25.30
C GLU A 212 -4.63 -13.36 24.32
N ILE A 213 -4.86 -12.49 23.29
CA ILE A 213 -3.84 -12.06 22.34
C ILE A 213 -2.91 -11.04 23.00
N CYS A 214 -1.66 -11.41 23.22
CA CYS A 214 -0.60 -10.56 23.77
C CYS A 214 0.15 -9.77 22.70
N SER A 215 0.30 -10.33 21.51
CA SER A 215 0.89 -9.65 20.33
C SER A 215 0.43 -10.32 19.06
N LEU A 216 0.49 -9.58 17.95
CA LEU A 216 0.06 -10.04 16.62
C LEU A 216 1.07 -9.55 15.57
N ILE A 217 1.37 -10.42 14.60
CA ILE A 217 2.12 -10.10 13.38
C ILE A 217 1.35 -10.62 12.18
N ALA A 218 1.17 -9.77 11.16
CA ALA A 218 0.70 -10.15 9.83
C ALA A 218 1.80 -9.89 8.80
N LEU A 219 2.08 -10.86 7.96
CA LEU A 219 3.12 -10.81 6.93
C LEU A 219 2.75 -11.71 5.76
N ASN A 220 3.52 -11.67 4.68
CA ASN A 220 3.45 -12.71 3.66
C ASN A 220 4.73 -13.57 3.64
N THR A 221 4.65 -14.75 3.03
CA THR A 221 5.75 -15.72 2.98
C THR A 221 6.95 -15.26 2.13
N LYS A 222 6.86 -14.09 1.47
CA LYS A 222 7.96 -13.44 0.75
C LYS A 222 8.68 -12.34 1.55
N GLY A 223 8.31 -12.16 2.84
CA GLY A 223 8.97 -11.22 3.74
C GLY A 223 8.36 -9.81 3.76
N LYS A 224 7.20 -9.57 3.17
CA LYS A 224 6.47 -8.32 3.39
C LYS A 224 5.75 -8.41 4.73
N LEU A 225 6.12 -7.54 5.66
CA LEU A 225 5.44 -7.34 6.92
C LEU A 225 4.31 -6.34 6.72
N TYR A 226 3.09 -6.71 7.10
CA TYR A 226 1.90 -5.87 7.00
C TYR A 226 1.60 -5.16 8.31
N ARG A 227 1.76 -5.89 9.43
CA ARG A 227 1.34 -5.38 10.73
C ARG A 227 2.13 -6.00 11.86
N ILE A 228 2.47 -5.19 12.84
CA ILE A 228 2.91 -5.61 14.19
C ILE A 228 2.01 -4.85 15.16
N TYR A 229 1.34 -5.57 16.03
CA TYR A 229 0.47 -4.96 17.02
C TYR A 229 0.62 -5.64 18.38
N THR A 230 0.63 -4.84 19.42
CA THR A 230 0.58 -5.30 20.83
C THR A 230 -0.46 -4.45 21.55
N PRO A 231 -1.50 -5.08 22.11
CA PRO A 231 -2.50 -4.37 22.91
C PRO A 231 -1.85 -3.51 24.00
N PRO A 232 -2.40 -2.32 24.33
CA PRO A 232 -1.78 -1.38 25.26
C PRO A 232 -1.35 -2.02 26.60
N LYS A 233 -2.17 -2.88 27.20
CA LYS A 233 -1.88 -3.58 28.46
C LYS A 233 -0.73 -4.59 28.39
N HIS A 234 -0.30 -4.96 27.21
CA HIS A 234 0.79 -5.92 26.97
C HIS A 234 2.07 -5.26 26.45
N ARG A 235 2.07 -3.95 26.23
CA ARG A 235 3.25 -3.22 25.76
C ARG A 235 4.36 -3.20 26.81
N GLY A 236 5.61 -3.08 26.35
CA GLY A 236 6.79 -3.04 27.22
C GLY A 236 7.24 -4.40 27.76
N LYS A 237 6.48 -5.48 27.55
CA LYS A 237 6.77 -6.84 28.05
C LYS A 237 7.60 -7.71 27.08
N GLY A 238 8.05 -7.18 25.96
CA GLY A 238 8.86 -7.91 24.98
C GLY A 238 8.07 -8.80 23.98
N TYR A 239 6.75 -8.89 24.08
CA TYR A 239 5.93 -9.84 23.31
C TYR A 239 6.03 -9.67 21.80
N ALA A 240 6.02 -8.44 21.28
CA ALA A 240 6.21 -8.21 19.83
C ALA A 240 7.58 -8.68 19.35
N SER A 241 8.61 -8.57 20.21
CA SER A 241 9.97 -9.01 19.90
C SER A 241 10.08 -10.53 19.89
N ALA A 242 9.45 -11.19 20.88
CA ALA A 242 9.40 -12.64 20.97
C ALA A 242 8.67 -13.23 19.75
N LEU A 243 7.51 -12.67 19.41
CA LEU A 243 6.75 -13.12 18.26
C LEU A 243 7.50 -12.90 16.93
N LEU A 244 8.15 -11.74 16.76
CA LEU A 244 8.96 -11.45 15.56
C LEU A 244 10.12 -12.44 15.43
N ALA A 245 10.81 -12.79 16.54
CA ALA A 245 11.88 -13.76 16.53
C ALA A 245 11.41 -15.13 16.03
N GLN A 246 10.30 -15.62 16.55
CA GLN A 246 9.77 -16.93 16.19
C GLN A 246 9.22 -16.96 14.76
N VAL A 247 8.59 -15.89 14.30
CA VAL A 247 8.15 -15.78 12.90
C VAL A 247 9.33 -15.81 11.93
N LEU A 248 10.47 -15.21 12.31
CA LEU A 248 11.70 -15.26 11.52
C LEU A 248 12.38 -16.64 11.53
N GLU A 249 12.14 -17.46 12.56
CA GLU A 249 12.57 -18.86 12.60
C GLU A 249 11.67 -19.77 11.74
N ILE A 250 10.34 -19.51 11.77
CA ILE A 250 9.36 -20.24 10.95
C ILE A 250 9.60 -20.01 9.46
N HIS A 251 9.92 -18.75 9.09
CA HIS A 251 10.11 -18.35 7.71
C HIS A 251 11.56 -17.94 7.45
N ALA A 252 12.21 -18.60 6.49
CA ALA A 252 13.59 -18.30 6.10
C ALA A 252 13.67 -17.09 5.15
N PHE A 253 13.41 -15.88 5.67
CA PHE A 253 13.56 -14.66 4.88
C PHE A 253 15.02 -14.22 4.80
N ASP A 254 15.47 -13.83 3.60
CA ASP A 254 16.73 -13.08 3.43
C ASP A 254 16.56 -11.62 3.84
N LYS A 255 15.41 -11.05 3.50
CA LYS A 255 15.03 -9.67 3.80
C LYS A 255 13.54 -9.59 4.12
N MET A 256 13.21 -8.83 5.17
CA MET A 256 11.84 -8.42 5.48
C MET A 256 11.69 -6.93 5.17
N VAL A 257 10.55 -6.52 4.61
CA VAL A 257 10.23 -5.12 4.33
C VAL A 257 8.95 -4.72 5.04
N PHE A 258 8.89 -3.49 5.52
CA PHE A 258 7.72 -2.95 6.23
C PHE A 258 7.52 -1.48 5.88
N SER A 259 6.29 -1.09 5.61
CA SER A 259 5.89 0.32 5.48
C SER A 259 4.88 0.66 6.58
N CYS A 260 5.00 1.83 7.17
CA CYS A 260 4.06 2.26 8.21
C CYS A 260 3.99 3.78 8.33
N PRO A 261 2.88 4.32 8.86
CA PRO A 261 2.78 5.70 9.26
C PRO A 261 3.90 6.10 10.22
N ALA A 262 4.42 7.31 10.05
CA ALA A 262 5.48 7.85 10.91
C ALA A 262 4.96 7.97 12.36
N SER A 263 5.55 7.18 13.25
CA SER A 263 5.21 7.14 14.67
C SER A 263 6.49 6.92 15.47
N SER A 264 6.73 7.75 16.47
CA SER A 264 7.93 7.64 17.32
C SER A 264 8.02 6.28 18.02
N GLN A 265 6.90 5.73 18.49
CA GLN A 265 6.87 4.42 19.15
C GLN A 265 7.26 3.28 18.20
N MET A 266 6.68 3.26 17.00
CA MET A 266 7.00 2.24 16.00
C MET A 266 8.45 2.37 15.55
N MET A 267 8.92 3.58 15.26
CA MET A 267 10.30 3.83 14.85
C MET A 267 11.30 3.31 15.90
N CYS A 268 11.10 3.64 17.19
CA CYS A 268 11.95 3.15 18.28
C CYS A 268 11.96 1.62 18.37
N PHE A 269 10.81 0.97 18.21
CA PHE A 269 10.71 -0.48 18.18
C PHE A 269 11.50 -1.07 17.03
N LEU A 270 11.29 -0.57 15.80
CA LEU A 270 11.93 -1.06 14.58
C LEU A 270 13.46 -0.93 14.66
N TYR A 271 13.98 0.24 15.09
CA TYR A 271 15.43 0.43 15.26
C TYR A 271 16.03 -0.52 16.29
N ARG A 272 15.35 -0.73 17.42
CA ARG A 272 15.81 -1.67 18.46
C ARG A 272 15.81 -3.12 17.96
N ARG A 273 15.03 -3.46 16.95
CA ARG A 273 14.98 -4.81 16.35
C ARG A 273 15.87 -4.95 15.11
N GLY A 274 16.62 -3.93 14.75
CA GLY A 274 17.59 -3.99 13.66
C GLY A 274 17.06 -3.56 12.30
N PHE A 275 15.79 -3.13 12.23
CA PHE A 275 15.28 -2.53 11.00
C PHE A 275 16.04 -1.25 10.65
N GLN A 276 16.34 -1.11 9.38
CA GLN A 276 16.93 0.09 8.82
C GLN A 276 15.85 0.86 8.06
N LYS A 277 15.79 2.18 8.27
CA LYS A 277 14.91 3.04 7.51
C LYS A 277 15.48 3.21 6.11
N ASP A 278 14.67 2.98 5.09
CA ASP A 278 15.03 3.22 3.70
C ASP A 278 15.00 4.73 3.40
N SER A 279 15.67 5.15 2.33
CA SER A 279 15.60 6.53 1.82
C SER A 279 14.23 6.85 1.23
N LEU A 280 13.52 5.83 0.76
CA LEU A 280 12.16 5.94 0.21
C LEU A 280 11.18 6.35 1.31
N TYR A 281 10.32 7.32 1.00
CA TYR A 281 9.16 7.68 1.81
C TYR A 281 8.03 8.15 0.89
N GLN A 282 6.79 8.10 1.39
CA GLN A 282 5.61 8.57 0.67
C GLN A 282 4.76 9.46 1.55
N PHE A 283 3.91 10.27 0.92
CA PHE A 283 2.78 10.89 1.58
C PHE A 283 1.49 10.19 1.16
N GLU A 284 0.65 9.88 2.13
CA GLU A 284 -0.77 9.74 1.85
C GLU A 284 -1.35 11.13 1.68
N MET A 285 -2.13 11.30 0.62
CA MET A 285 -2.85 12.53 0.38
C MET A 285 -4.34 12.22 0.25
N ILE A 286 -5.16 13.02 0.91
CA ILE A 286 -6.61 12.85 0.97
C ILE A 286 -7.30 14.13 0.48
N LYS A 287 -8.40 13.94 -0.25
CA LYS A 287 -9.38 14.97 -0.58
C LYS A 287 -10.73 14.53 -0.01
N PRO A 288 -11.28 15.19 1.03
CA PRO A 288 -12.67 14.99 1.48
C PRO A 288 -13.67 15.39 0.39
N LEU A 289 -14.82 14.71 0.36
CA LEU A 289 -15.92 14.97 -0.58
C LEU A 289 -17.19 15.39 0.15
#